data_4d637b57577af76a1ecfb6c5c7f18a6c
#
_entry.id   4d637b57577af76a1ecfb6c5c7f18a6c
#
_cell.length_a   1.000
_cell.length_b   1.000
_cell.length_c   1.000
_cell.angle_alpha   90.00
_cell.angle_beta   90.00
_cell.angle_gamma   90.00
#
_symmetry.space_group_name_H-M   'P 1'
#
loop_
_entity.id
_entity.type
_entity.pdbx_description
1 polymer ?
#
loop_
_entity_poly.entity_id
_entity_poly.type
_entity_poly.pdbx_seq_one_letter_code
_entity_poly.pdbx_strand_id
1 'polypeptide(L)'
;PHWHGIMSVEAAKAGKDIWCEKPMTRTIGEGKRVMEAVQQYGRMFRLNTWFRFTDQFYGLGTPVKPLKKLVQSGLLGWPLKVTISAHTGFNWKFFWVGKEYLEPQPVPAELDYDMWLGPAPYKPYNPHRVHQTFRGYWDYDGGGLGDMGQHYIDPVQYILGKDDTSPIKVEVDAPQQHPDAVGTWRSITYT
;
A
#
# COMPACT_ATOMS: atom_id res chain seq x y z
N PRO A 1 6.50 -1.00 -5.45
CA PRO A 1 6.34 0.07 -4.45
C PRO A 1 7.64 0.68 -3.98
N HIS A 2 8.71 -0.11 -3.76
CA HIS A 2 10.00 0.36 -3.24
C HIS A 2 10.69 1.42 -4.12
N TRP A 3 10.36 1.51 -5.39
CA TRP A 3 10.83 2.56 -6.29
C TRP A 3 10.00 3.86 -6.25
N HIS A 4 8.74 3.82 -5.78
CA HIS A 4 7.80 4.94 -5.92
C HIS A 4 8.32 6.24 -5.30
N GLY A 5 8.92 6.18 -4.11
CA GLY A 5 9.45 7.35 -3.41
C GLY A 5 10.54 8.07 -4.19
N ILE A 6 11.58 7.33 -4.60
CA ILE A 6 12.73 7.89 -5.34
C ILE A 6 12.27 8.42 -6.70
N MET A 7 11.52 7.63 -7.46
CA MET A 7 11.04 8.06 -8.78
C MET A 7 10.19 9.33 -8.69
N SER A 8 9.34 9.46 -7.66
CA SER A 8 8.52 10.65 -7.45
C SER A 8 9.37 11.87 -7.13
N VAL A 9 10.38 11.74 -6.28
CA VAL A 9 11.30 12.84 -5.95
C VAL A 9 12.08 13.28 -7.19
N GLU A 10 12.65 12.35 -7.94
CA GLU A 10 13.42 12.67 -9.15
C GLU A 10 12.54 13.27 -10.27
N ALA A 11 11.30 12.81 -10.43
CA ALA A 11 10.34 13.41 -11.34
C ALA A 11 10.01 14.85 -10.96
N ALA A 12 9.78 15.14 -9.66
CA ALA A 12 9.56 16.50 -9.18
C ALA A 12 10.77 17.40 -9.46
N LYS A 13 12.00 16.95 -9.17
CA LYS A 13 13.24 17.66 -9.50
C LYS A 13 13.37 17.95 -11.00
N ALA A 14 12.94 17.01 -11.84
CA ALA A 14 12.94 17.16 -13.28
C ALA A 14 11.78 18.04 -13.81
N GLY A 15 11.04 18.70 -12.93
CA GLY A 15 9.93 19.59 -13.29
C GLY A 15 8.68 18.89 -13.79
N LYS A 16 8.48 17.60 -13.47
CA LYS A 16 7.34 16.80 -13.92
C LYS A 16 6.25 16.75 -12.86
N ASP A 17 5.01 16.82 -13.31
CA ASP A 17 3.87 16.42 -12.49
C ASP A 17 3.80 14.89 -12.41
N ILE A 18 3.23 14.38 -11.31
CA ILE A 18 3.38 12.98 -10.94
C ILE A 18 2.02 12.33 -10.75
N TRP A 19 1.81 11.23 -11.43
CA TRP A 19 0.74 10.28 -11.17
C TRP A 19 1.37 8.97 -10.67
N CYS A 20 1.26 8.74 -9.37
CA CYS A 20 1.87 7.59 -8.71
C CYS A 20 0.82 6.51 -8.40
N GLU A 21 1.16 5.23 -8.66
CA GLU A 21 0.36 4.12 -8.19
C GLU A 21 0.46 3.94 -6.68
N LYS A 22 -0.59 3.37 -6.09
CA LYS A 22 -0.59 2.95 -4.68
C LYS A 22 0.31 1.70 -4.48
N PRO A 23 0.88 1.51 -3.31
CA PRO A 23 1.02 2.46 -2.22
C PRO A 23 1.95 3.61 -2.61
N MET A 24 1.75 4.80 -2.04
CA MET A 24 2.54 5.98 -2.35
C MET A 24 4.04 5.74 -2.17
N THR A 25 4.39 5.16 -1.04
CA THR A 25 5.76 4.83 -0.66
C THR A 25 5.76 3.61 0.24
N ARG A 26 6.93 3.06 0.50
CA ARG A 26 7.08 1.93 1.42
C ARG A 26 7.10 2.38 2.89
N THR A 27 7.60 3.57 3.16
CA THR A 27 7.70 4.12 4.51
C THR A 27 7.12 5.53 4.61
N ILE A 28 6.72 5.93 5.81
CA ILE A 28 6.26 7.30 6.09
C ILE A 28 7.36 8.32 5.81
N GLY A 29 8.62 7.97 6.11
CA GLY A 29 9.77 8.83 5.84
C GLY A 29 9.94 9.15 4.35
N GLU A 30 9.82 8.15 3.49
CA GLU A 30 9.82 8.35 2.03
C GLU A 30 8.66 9.26 1.59
N GLY A 31 7.45 9.04 2.13
CA GLY A 31 6.29 9.87 1.84
C GLY A 31 6.51 11.35 2.17
N LYS A 32 7.13 11.65 3.31
CA LYS A 32 7.53 13.02 3.68
C LYS A 32 8.48 13.63 2.66
N ARG A 33 9.49 12.88 2.20
CA ARG A 33 10.44 13.36 1.17
C ARG A 33 9.77 13.63 -0.18
N VAL A 34 8.81 12.81 -0.56
CA VAL A 34 7.99 13.08 -1.77
C VAL A 34 7.21 14.37 -1.60
N MET A 35 6.54 14.58 -0.48
CA MET A 35 5.80 15.81 -0.21
C MET A 35 6.71 17.06 -0.23
N GLU A 36 7.86 17.01 0.43
CA GLU A 36 8.85 18.09 0.43
C GLU A 36 9.30 18.43 -1.00
N ALA A 37 9.63 17.42 -1.80
CA ALA A 37 10.06 17.64 -3.18
C ALA A 37 8.94 18.23 -4.06
N VAL A 38 7.73 17.70 -3.96
CA VAL A 38 6.57 18.19 -4.73
C VAL A 38 6.30 19.66 -4.40
N GLN A 39 6.36 20.05 -3.12
CA GLN A 39 6.19 21.43 -2.68
C GLN A 39 7.34 22.33 -3.15
N GLN A 40 8.57 21.90 -2.95
CA GLN A 40 9.78 22.66 -3.30
C GLN A 40 9.84 22.97 -4.80
N TYR A 41 9.48 22.01 -5.65
CA TYR A 41 9.53 22.18 -7.11
C TYR A 41 8.21 22.64 -7.72
N GLY A 42 7.18 22.90 -6.90
CA GLY A 42 5.88 23.40 -7.35
C GLY A 42 5.18 22.41 -8.31
N ARG A 43 5.24 21.13 -8.04
CA ARG A 43 4.66 20.09 -8.90
C ARG A 43 3.33 19.58 -8.38
N MET A 44 2.51 19.04 -9.27
CA MET A 44 1.31 18.31 -8.89
C MET A 44 1.66 16.84 -8.60
N PHE A 45 1.10 16.31 -7.53
CA PHE A 45 1.19 14.90 -7.18
C PHE A 45 -0.21 14.30 -7.03
N ARG A 46 -0.46 13.21 -7.71
CA ARG A 46 -1.70 12.46 -7.58
C ARG A 46 -1.43 11.00 -7.32
N LEU A 47 -1.93 10.52 -6.18
CA LEU A 47 -1.93 9.11 -5.86
C LEU A 47 -3.14 8.42 -6.50
N ASN A 48 -2.91 7.32 -7.20
CA ASN A 48 -3.97 6.50 -7.77
C ASN A 48 -4.56 5.56 -6.72
N THR A 49 -5.60 6.02 -6.04
CA THR A 49 -6.33 5.25 -5.01
C THR A 49 -7.61 4.62 -5.56
N TRP A 50 -7.68 4.41 -6.82
CA TRP A 50 -8.70 3.71 -7.60
C TRP A 50 -10.15 4.19 -7.35
N PHE A 51 -10.73 4.00 -6.13
CA PHE A 51 -12.13 4.36 -5.85
C PHE A 51 -12.41 5.85 -6.03
N ARG A 52 -11.42 6.72 -5.82
CA ARG A 52 -11.56 8.18 -6.00
C ARG A 52 -11.82 8.58 -7.45
N PHE A 53 -11.60 7.66 -8.39
CA PHE A 53 -11.89 7.83 -9.81
C PHE A 53 -13.17 7.12 -10.25
N THR A 54 -13.40 5.90 -9.70
CA THR A 54 -14.49 5.02 -10.14
C THR A 54 -15.72 5.08 -9.27
N ASP A 55 -15.60 5.67 -8.05
CA ASP A 55 -16.65 5.70 -7.03
C ASP A 55 -17.13 4.30 -6.57
N GLN A 56 -16.26 3.30 -6.64
CA GLN A 56 -16.60 1.93 -6.26
C GLN A 56 -15.48 1.31 -5.41
N PHE A 57 -15.86 0.44 -4.46
CA PHE A 57 -14.88 -0.43 -3.81
C PHE A 57 -14.23 -1.36 -4.82
N TYR A 58 -12.91 -1.50 -4.74
CA TYR A 58 -12.14 -2.36 -5.64
C TYR A 58 -12.67 -3.79 -5.62
N GLY A 59 -12.98 -4.33 -6.79
CA GLY A 59 -13.44 -5.70 -6.98
C GLY A 59 -14.86 -6.01 -6.46
N LEU A 60 -15.54 -5.07 -5.78
CA LEU A 60 -16.88 -5.29 -5.23
C LEU A 60 -18.00 -4.60 -6.02
N GLY A 61 -17.68 -3.59 -6.81
CA GLY A 61 -18.69 -2.82 -7.54
C GLY A 61 -19.62 -1.97 -6.66
N THR A 62 -19.43 -1.98 -5.34
CA THR A 62 -20.29 -1.25 -4.39
C THR A 62 -19.93 0.24 -4.43
N PRO A 63 -20.89 1.17 -4.68
CA PRO A 63 -20.63 2.59 -4.70
C PRO A 63 -20.20 3.14 -3.35
N VAL A 64 -19.21 4.03 -3.32
CA VAL A 64 -18.65 4.64 -2.10
C VAL A 64 -19.41 5.90 -1.67
N LYS A 65 -19.76 6.78 -2.61
CA LYS A 65 -20.45 8.05 -2.31
C LYS A 65 -21.82 7.89 -1.63
N PRO A 66 -22.69 6.93 -2.02
CA PRO A 66 -23.93 6.70 -1.31
C PRO A 66 -23.72 6.28 0.16
N LEU A 67 -22.69 5.46 0.42
CA LEU A 67 -22.33 5.07 1.81
C LEU A 67 -21.83 6.27 2.61
N LYS A 68 -21.04 7.16 2.02
CA LYS A 68 -20.65 8.42 2.68
C LYS A 68 -21.84 9.26 3.06
N LYS A 69 -22.82 9.43 2.16
CA LYS A 69 -24.06 10.17 2.45
C LYS A 69 -24.84 9.54 3.60
N LEU A 70 -24.95 8.21 3.62
CA LEU A 70 -25.61 7.48 4.71
C LEU A 70 -24.93 7.71 6.06
N VAL A 71 -23.61 7.59 6.12
CA VAL A 71 -22.84 7.82 7.35
C VAL A 71 -22.99 9.27 7.82
N GLN A 72 -22.84 10.23 6.90
CA GLN A 72 -22.92 11.65 7.23
C GLN A 72 -24.34 12.14 7.57
N SER A 73 -25.37 11.40 7.21
CA SER A 73 -26.76 11.74 7.60
C SER A 73 -27.02 11.58 9.09
N GLY A 74 -26.11 10.93 9.84
CA GLY A 74 -26.29 10.64 11.26
C GLY A 74 -27.25 9.47 11.55
N LEU A 75 -27.87 8.87 10.54
CA LEU A 75 -28.86 7.80 10.71
C LEU A 75 -28.31 6.57 11.43
N LEU A 76 -27.00 6.30 11.28
CA LEU A 76 -26.33 5.17 11.92
C LEU A 76 -25.90 5.47 13.36
N GLY A 77 -25.91 6.75 13.77
CA GLY A 77 -25.42 7.18 15.08
C GLY A 77 -23.88 7.15 15.18
N TRP A 78 -23.38 7.44 16.38
CA TRP A 78 -21.96 7.40 16.75
C TRP A 78 -21.81 6.83 18.15
N PRO A 79 -20.70 6.14 18.48
CA PRO A 79 -19.55 5.83 17.62
C PRO A 79 -19.87 4.74 16.58
N LEU A 80 -19.15 4.75 15.48
CA LEU A 80 -19.24 3.72 14.43
C LEU A 80 -18.07 2.75 14.52
N LYS A 81 -18.34 1.47 14.30
CA LYS A 81 -17.33 0.44 14.10
C LYS A 81 -17.40 -0.06 12.65
N VAL A 82 -16.28 0.02 11.94
CA VAL A 82 -16.15 -0.53 10.60
C VAL A 82 -15.22 -1.73 10.64
N THR A 83 -15.62 -2.82 10.04
CA THR A 83 -14.78 -4.03 9.93
C THR A 83 -14.52 -4.34 8.46
N ILE A 84 -13.25 -4.47 8.10
CA ILE A 84 -12.79 -4.97 6.81
C ILE A 84 -12.31 -6.38 7.06
N SER A 85 -13.01 -7.38 6.52
CA SER A 85 -12.62 -8.77 6.70
C SER A 85 -11.73 -9.27 5.57
N ALA A 86 -10.91 -10.27 5.86
CA ALA A 86 -10.07 -10.93 4.85
C ALA A 86 -10.85 -11.69 3.77
N HIS A 87 -12.18 -11.81 3.90
CA HIS A 87 -13.04 -12.54 2.96
C HIS A 87 -13.62 -11.67 1.84
N THR A 88 -12.94 -10.62 1.45
CA THR A 88 -13.39 -9.69 0.39
C THR A 88 -13.24 -10.22 -1.03
N GLY A 89 -13.24 -11.52 -1.24
CA GLY A 89 -13.36 -12.15 -2.57
C GLY A 89 -12.07 -12.48 -3.28
N PHE A 90 -10.91 -12.20 -2.70
CA PHE A 90 -9.60 -12.53 -3.30
C PHE A 90 -8.93 -13.70 -2.58
N ASN A 91 -8.29 -14.57 -3.35
CA ASN A 91 -7.45 -15.61 -2.79
C ASN A 91 -6.06 -15.06 -2.49
N TRP A 92 -5.94 -14.37 -1.37
CA TRP A 92 -4.79 -13.57 -0.92
C TRP A 92 -3.49 -14.34 -0.70
N LYS A 93 -3.56 -15.68 -0.65
CA LYS A 93 -2.49 -16.49 -0.07
C LYS A 93 -1.23 -16.60 -0.93
N PHE A 94 -1.30 -16.36 -2.22
CA PHE A 94 -0.20 -16.71 -3.11
C PHE A 94 0.83 -15.60 -3.32
N PHE A 95 0.40 -14.33 -3.41
CA PHE A 95 1.30 -13.25 -3.83
C PHE A 95 1.79 -12.36 -2.69
N TRP A 96 1.13 -12.42 -1.53
CA TRP A 96 1.36 -11.48 -0.44
C TRP A 96 2.05 -12.08 0.77
N VAL A 97 2.48 -13.33 0.67
CA VAL A 97 3.17 -14.04 1.74
C VAL A 97 4.57 -14.40 1.26
N GLY A 98 5.57 -13.98 2.03
CA GLY A 98 6.95 -14.33 1.78
C GLY A 98 7.28 -15.74 2.27
N LYS A 99 8.34 -16.30 1.71
CA LYS A 99 8.98 -17.51 2.23
C LYS A 99 10.13 -17.08 3.14
N GLU A 100 10.21 -17.68 4.32
CA GLU A 100 11.27 -17.37 5.29
C GLU A 100 12.66 -17.75 4.79
N TYR A 101 12.72 -18.80 3.97
CA TYR A 101 13.94 -19.23 3.32
C TYR A 101 13.79 -19.27 1.79
N LEU A 102 14.78 -18.73 1.11
CA LEU A 102 14.89 -18.73 -0.35
C LEU A 102 16.30 -19.15 -0.75
N GLU A 103 16.41 -20.28 -1.44
CA GLU A 103 17.66 -20.72 -2.03
C GLU A 103 18.13 -19.73 -3.10
N PRO A 104 19.36 -19.19 -3.01
CA PRO A 104 19.92 -18.35 -4.05
C PRO A 104 19.93 -19.03 -5.41
N GLN A 105 19.57 -18.30 -6.45
CA GLN A 105 19.59 -18.78 -7.83
C GLN A 105 20.33 -17.80 -8.73
N PRO A 106 20.86 -18.25 -9.88
CA PRO A 106 21.43 -17.35 -10.86
C PRO A 106 20.41 -16.32 -11.36
N VAL A 107 20.85 -15.07 -11.50
CA VAL A 107 20.03 -14.03 -12.13
C VAL A 107 19.83 -14.36 -13.60
N PRO A 108 18.57 -14.37 -14.11
CA PRO A 108 18.33 -14.52 -15.55
C PRO A 108 19.05 -13.44 -16.36
N ALA A 109 19.55 -13.80 -17.52
CA ALA A 109 20.35 -12.88 -18.37
C ALA A 109 19.54 -11.65 -18.82
N GLU A 110 18.23 -11.76 -18.94
CA GLU A 110 17.30 -10.71 -19.34
C GLU A 110 16.87 -9.79 -18.20
N LEU A 111 17.26 -10.10 -16.95
CA LEU A 111 16.89 -9.31 -15.77
C LEU A 111 18.07 -8.48 -15.26
N ASP A 112 17.97 -7.17 -15.34
CA ASP A 112 18.82 -6.27 -14.56
C ASP A 112 18.37 -6.27 -13.10
N TYR A 113 18.92 -7.22 -12.32
CA TYR A 113 18.50 -7.42 -10.94
C TYR A 113 18.95 -6.30 -10.02
N ASP A 114 20.08 -5.66 -10.30
CA ASP A 114 20.57 -4.51 -9.55
C ASP A 114 19.63 -3.31 -9.72
N MET A 115 19.25 -3.02 -10.94
CA MET A 115 18.21 -2.00 -11.22
C MET A 115 16.87 -2.37 -10.60
N TRP A 116 16.49 -3.64 -10.61
CA TRP A 116 15.23 -4.07 -9.97
C TRP A 116 15.25 -3.86 -8.46
N LEU A 117 16.37 -4.20 -7.78
CA LEU A 117 16.55 -3.97 -6.34
C LEU A 117 16.50 -2.47 -6.01
N GLY A 118 17.17 -1.64 -6.79
CA GLY A 118 17.18 -0.18 -6.59
C GLY A 118 17.51 0.23 -5.17
N PRO A 119 16.60 0.90 -4.44
CA PRO A 119 16.84 1.35 -3.08
C PRO A 119 16.75 0.25 -2.02
N ALA A 120 16.30 -0.95 -2.38
CA ALA A 120 16.18 -2.05 -1.44
C ALA A 120 17.56 -2.63 -1.09
N PRO A 121 17.75 -3.17 0.13
CA PRO A 121 18.98 -3.87 0.48
C PRO A 121 19.25 -5.04 -0.47
N TYR A 122 20.52 -5.28 -0.78
CA TYR A 122 20.90 -6.45 -1.57
C TYR A 122 20.43 -7.75 -0.90
N LYS A 123 19.75 -8.58 -1.67
CA LYS A 123 19.40 -9.96 -1.34
C LYS A 123 19.75 -10.84 -2.53
N PRO A 124 20.27 -12.05 -2.32
CA PRO A 124 20.48 -12.98 -3.42
C PRO A 124 19.20 -13.20 -4.23
N TYR A 125 19.37 -13.33 -5.54
CA TYR A 125 18.24 -13.55 -6.42
C TYR A 125 17.52 -14.87 -6.12
N ASN A 126 16.22 -14.79 -6.15
CA ASN A 126 15.31 -15.94 -6.24
C ASN A 126 14.05 -15.46 -6.98
N PRO A 127 13.46 -16.25 -7.89
CA PRO A 127 12.28 -15.84 -8.65
C PRO A 127 11.07 -15.48 -7.75
N HIS A 128 11.02 -15.99 -6.53
CA HIS A 128 9.97 -15.61 -5.58
C HIS A 128 10.12 -14.18 -5.02
N ARG A 129 11.30 -13.55 -5.16
CA ARG A 129 11.50 -12.14 -4.76
C ARG A 129 11.03 -11.13 -5.81
N VAL A 130 10.81 -11.56 -7.04
CA VAL A 130 10.46 -10.68 -8.17
C VAL A 130 9.04 -10.91 -8.65
N HIS A 131 8.60 -10.15 -9.66
CA HIS A 131 7.25 -10.20 -10.22
C HIS A 131 6.16 -10.04 -9.15
N GLN A 132 5.14 -10.86 -9.14
CA GLN A 132 3.98 -10.70 -8.25
C GLN A 132 4.32 -11.01 -6.78
N THR A 133 5.19 -11.98 -6.55
CA THR A 133 5.53 -12.50 -5.21
C THR A 133 6.45 -11.60 -4.40
N PHE A 134 7.05 -10.58 -5.00
CA PHE A 134 7.81 -9.55 -4.26
C PHE A 134 7.00 -8.91 -3.12
N ARG A 135 5.69 -8.91 -3.24
CA ARG A 135 4.78 -8.38 -2.21
C ARG A 135 4.90 -9.08 -0.87
N GLY A 136 5.41 -10.28 -0.85
CA GLY A 136 5.67 -11.05 0.36
C GLY A 136 6.94 -10.67 1.12
N TYR A 137 7.62 -9.58 0.78
CA TYR A 137 8.89 -9.20 1.43
C TYR A 137 8.89 -7.74 1.85
N TRP A 138 9.29 -7.51 3.12
CA TRP A 138 9.29 -6.19 3.73
C TRP A 138 10.15 -5.15 3.00
N ASP A 139 11.22 -5.59 2.33
CA ASP A 139 12.09 -4.68 1.57
C ASP A 139 11.39 -4.07 0.34
N TYR A 140 10.33 -4.70 -0.16
CA TYR A 140 9.67 -4.30 -1.41
C TYR A 140 8.22 -3.84 -1.24
N ASP A 141 7.49 -4.45 -0.28
CA ASP A 141 6.07 -4.17 -0.03
C ASP A 141 5.68 -4.51 1.42
N GLY A 142 4.43 -4.38 1.77
CA GLY A 142 3.82 -4.72 3.07
C GLY A 142 2.83 -5.87 3.01
N GLY A 143 2.94 -6.76 2.01
CA GLY A 143 2.01 -7.88 1.82
C GLY A 143 0.60 -7.42 1.47
N GLY A 144 -0.39 -8.26 1.78
CA GLY A 144 -1.78 -8.00 1.45
C GLY A 144 -2.33 -6.70 2.04
N LEU A 145 -1.86 -6.28 3.22
CA LEU A 145 -2.27 -5.01 3.82
C LEU A 145 -1.67 -3.81 3.06
N GLY A 146 -0.38 -3.85 2.74
CA GLY A 146 0.29 -2.79 2.00
C GLY A 146 -0.24 -2.65 0.57
N ASP A 147 -0.47 -3.76 -0.11
CA ASP A 147 -0.96 -3.78 -1.49
C ASP A 147 -2.49 -3.57 -1.56
N MET A 148 -3.26 -4.50 -1.02
CA MET A 148 -4.72 -4.49 -1.20
C MET A 148 -5.47 -3.75 -0.09
N GLY A 149 -4.93 -3.72 1.12
CA GLY A 149 -5.59 -3.05 2.24
C GLY A 149 -5.94 -1.61 1.95
N GLN A 150 -5.11 -0.91 1.20
CA GLN A 150 -5.37 0.47 0.81
C GLN A 150 -6.65 0.64 -0.01
N HIS A 151 -7.02 -0.32 -0.85
CA HIS A 151 -8.26 -0.25 -1.62
C HIS A 151 -9.53 -0.29 -0.76
N TYR A 152 -9.41 -0.69 0.50
CA TYR A 152 -10.53 -0.76 1.45
C TYR A 152 -10.40 0.25 2.59
N ILE A 153 -9.20 0.53 3.05
CA ILE A 153 -8.95 1.50 4.14
C ILE A 153 -9.21 2.94 3.65
N ASP A 154 -8.73 3.30 2.47
CA ASP A 154 -8.93 4.63 1.91
C ASP A 154 -10.42 4.98 1.68
N PRO A 155 -11.27 4.09 1.10
CA PRO A 155 -12.72 4.34 1.07
C PRO A 155 -13.36 4.51 2.45
N VAL A 156 -12.93 3.74 3.45
CA VAL A 156 -13.45 3.88 4.82
C VAL A 156 -13.09 5.25 5.40
N GLN A 157 -11.84 5.68 5.25
CA GLN A 157 -11.38 7.01 5.67
C GLN A 157 -12.25 8.12 5.03
N TYR A 158 -12.51 8.00 3.73
CA TYR A 158 -13.35 8.93 3.00
C TYR A 158 -14.82 8.90 3.44
N ILE A 159 -15.41 7.72 3.65
CA ILE A 159 -16.81 7.55 4.11
C ILE A 159 -17.00 8.18 5.48
N LEU A 160 -16.05 8.00 6.38
CA LEU A 160 -16.07 8.57 7.73
C LEU A 160 -15.77 10.09 7.75
N GLY A 161 -15.37 10.69 6.63
CA GLY A 161 -14.99 12.10 6.57
C GLY A 161 -13.69 12.41 7.33
N LYS A 162 -12.73 11.46 7.29
CA LYS A 162 -11.47 11.52 8.03
C LYS A 162 -10.25 11.72 7.14
N ASP A 163 -10.44 12.27 5.93
CA ASP A 163 -9.36 12.50 4.96
C ASP A 163 -8.25 13.39 5.50
N ASP A 164 -8.57 14.35 6.36
CA ASP A 164 -7.62 15.31 6.93
C ASP A 164 -7.08 14.92 8.32
N THR A 165 -7.32 13.66 8.73
CA THR A 165 -6.93 13.17 10.05
C THR A 165 -6.14 11.88 9.96
N SER A 166 -5.50 11.52 11.09
CA SER A 166 -4.86 10.23 11.27
C SER A 166 -5.47 9.50 12.47
N PRO A 167 -5.39 8.18 12.53
CA PRO A 167 -5.76 7.44 13.74
C PRO A 167 -4.97 7.95 14.96
N ILE A 168 -5.64 8.07 16.08
CA ILE A 168 -5.01 8.43 17.37
C ILE A 168 -4.39 7.22 18.07
N LYS A 169 -4.82 6.01 17.68
CA LYS A 169 -4.32 4.75 18.20
C LYS A 169 -4.31 3.70 17.11
N VAL A 170 -3.27 2.89 17.09
CA VAL A 170 -3.16 1.70 16.22
C VAL A 170 -2.80 0.50 17.09
N GLU A 171 -3.63 -0.50 17.09
CA GLU A 171 -3.42 -1.77 17.80
C GLU A 171 -3.24 -2.88 16.79
N VAL A 172 -2.19 -3.67 16.96
CA VAL A 172 -1.86 -4.79 16.07
C VAL A 172 -1.91 -6.09 16.87
N ASP A 173 -2.69 -7.05 16.39
CA ASP A 173 -2.70 -8.43 16.85
C ASP A 173 -2.19 -9.31 15.70
N ALA A 174 -1.01 -9.87 15.89
CA ALA A 174 -0.32 -10.67 14.87
C ALA A 174 0.70 -11.62 15.54
N PRO A 175 0.97 -12.78 14.95
CA PRO A 175 2.13 -13.58 15.36
C PRO A 175 3.42 -12.81 15.11
N GLN A 176 4.49 -13.25 15.75
CA GLN A 176 5.82 -12.70 15.48
C GLN A 176 6.10 -12.79 13.98
N GLN A 177 6.45 -11.66 13.40
CA GLN A 177 6.74 -11.59 11.97
C GLN A 177 8.20 -11.91 11.70
N HIS A 178 8.46 -12.61 10.60
CA HIS A 178 9.81 -12.82 10.12
C HIS A 178 10.43 -11.49 9.66
N PRO A 179 11.74 -11.23 9.89
CA PRO A 179 12.37 -9.95 9.55
C PRO A 179 12.41 -9.64 8.05
N ASP A 180 12.35 -10.66 7.19
CA ASP A 180 12.35 -10.50 5.73
C ASP A 180 10.97 -10.79 5.11
N ALA A 181 10.32 -11.88 5.52
CA ALA A 181 9.10 -12.37 4.92
C ALA A 181 7.83 -11.86 5.63
N VAL A 182 6.87 -11.39 4.84
CA VAL A 182 5.56 -10.99 5.34
C VAL A 182 4.74 -12.24 5.65
N GLY A 183 4.21 -12.34 6.86
CA GLY A 183 3.36 -13.44 7.30
C GLY A 183 1.89 -13.31 6.81
N THR A 184 1.13 -14.41 7.03
CA THR A 184 -0.22 -14.58 6.49
C THR A 184 -1.33 -13.91 7.27
N TRP A 185 -1.14 -13.65 8.58
CA TRP A 185 -2.22 -13.25 9.46
C TRP A 185 -1.86 -12.06 10.35
N ARG A 186 -2.76 -11.11 10.39
CA ARG A 186 -2.74 -9.97 11.31
C ARG A 186 -4.12 -9.32 11.38
N SER A 187 -4.41 -8.73 12.53
CA SER A 187 -5.55 -7.84 12.72
C SER A 187 -5.06 -6.49 13.18
N ILE A 188 -5.59 -5.42 12.61
CA ILE A 188 -5.21 -4.04 12.94
C ILE A 188 -6.47 -3.27 13.26
N THR A 189 -6.48 -2.63 14.42
CA THR A 189 -7.55 -1.71 14.85
C THR A 189 -7.02 -0.29 14.84
N TYR A 190 -7.71 0.57 14.14
CA TYR A 190 -7.48 2.02 14.10
C TYR A 190 -8.57 2.72 14.92
N THR A 191 -8.16 3.62 15.82
CA THR A 191 -9.07 4.46 16.61
C THR A 191 -8.77 5.93 16.33
#